data_e0f3d1ab9e8b298e6e7f33f39e794d55
#
_entry.id   e0f3d1ab9e8b298e6e7f33f39e794d55
#
_cell.length_a   1.000
_cell.length_b   1.000
_cell.length_c   1.000
_cell.angle_alpha   90.00
_cell.angle_beta   90.00
_cell.angle_gamma   90.00
#
_symmetry.space_group_name_H-M   'P 1'
#
loop_
_entity.id
_entity.type
_entity.pdbx_description
1 polymer ?
#
loop_
_entity_poly.entity_id
_entity_poly.type
_entity_poly.pdbx_seq_one_letter_code
_entity_poly.pdbx_strand_id
1 'polypeptide(L)'
;VTSAEAETSELGARLSAGFRGGEVVLLFGELGTGKTAFVRGLARGLLAEPEEVTSPSFVLLTSHPGRLTLHHADLYRLRGDGDDLELGLEELPGPRGVLAVEWAERLSRVPWSDVYEVRLEHAGGDRRRVGIEHRAEAPGA
;
A
#
# COMPACT_ATOMS: atom_id res chain seq x y z
N VAL A 1 -1.99 -16.45 -7.04
CA VAL A 1 -2.17 -15.89 -8.39
C VAL A 1 -3.59 -15.39 -8.54
N THR A 2 -3.76 -14.16 -8.99
CA THR A 2 -5.06 -13.60 -9.28
C THR A 2 -5.29 -13.54 -10.79
N SER A 3 -6.55 -13.68 -11.21
CA SER A 3 -6.91 -13.71 -12.64
C SER A 3 -7.60 -12.42 -13.11
N ALA A 4 -7.96 -11.53 -12.20
CA ALA A 4 -8.66 -10.30 -12.51
C ALA A 4 -8.40 -9.26 -11.43
N GLU A 5 -8.65 -8.01 -11.78
CA GLU A 5 -8.53 -6.89 -10.85
C GLU A 5 -9.36 -7.10 -9.57
N ALA A 6 -10.56 -7.67 -9.73
CA ALA A 6 -11.45 -7.96 -8.61
C ALA A 6 -10.82 -8.94 -7.61
N GLU A 7 -10.07 -9.93 -8.09
CA GLU A 7 -9.40 -10.89 -7.22
C GLU A 7 -8.22 -10.25 -6.49
N THR A 8 -7.49 -9.37 -7.15
CA THR A 8 -6.39 -8.62 -6.54
C THR A 8 -6.94 -7.70 -5.45
N SER A 9 -8.03 -7.02 -5.71
CA SER A 9 -8.73 -6.20 -4.72
C SER A 9 -9.21 -7.03 -3.53
N GLU A 10 -9.73 -8.23 -3.78
CA GLU A 10 -10.20 -9.12 -2.71
C GLU A 10 -9.07 -9.53 -1.77
N LEU A 11 -7.87 -9.77 -2.28
CA LEU A 11 -6.72 -10.05 -1.44
C LEU A 11 -6.42 -8.88 -0.50
N GLY A 12 -6.47 -7.65 -1.02
CA GLY A 12 -6.26 -6.46 -0.21
C GLY A 12 -7.32 -6.33 0.88
N ALA A 13 -8.58 -6.61 0.55
CA ALA A 13 -9.67 -6.54 1.51
C ALA A 13 -9.52 -7.58 2.63
N ARG A 14 -9.11 -8.79 2.29
CA ARG A 14 -8.87 -9.83 3.29
C ARG A 14 -7.72 -9.49 4.21
N LEU A 15 -6.64 -8.96 3.65
CA LEU A 15 -5.48 -8.56 4.44
C LEU A 15 -5.87 -7.47 5.44
N SER A 16 -6.50 -6.41 4.96
CA SER A 16 -6.80 -5.23 5.78
C SER A 16 -7.94 -5.45 6.77
N ALA A 17 -8.80 -6.43 6.54
CA ALA A 17 -9.90 -6.73 7.45
C ALA A 17 -9.43 -7.03 8.88
N GLY A 18 -8.21 -7.55 9.03
CA GLY A 18 -7.61 -7.85 10.32
C GLY A 18 -6.75 -6.73 10.89
N PHE A 19 -6.60 -5.61 10.20
CA PHE A 19 -5.76 -4.52 10.66
C PHE A 19 -6.35 -3.80 11.86
N ARG A 20 -5.47 -3.41 12.79
CA ARG A 20 -5.85 -2.73 14.03
C ARG A 20 -5.38 -1.29 14.12
N GLY A 21 -4.55 -0.87 13.20
CA GLY A 21 -3.93 0.44 13.17
C GLY A 21 -2.42 0.35 13.37
N GLY A 22 -1.70 1.16 12.62
CA GLY A 22 -0.24 1.18 12.65
C GLY A 22 0.43 0.35 11.56
N GLU A 23 -0.34 -0.41 10.79
CA GLU A 23 0.23 -1.24 9.74
C GLU A 23 0.66 -0.41 8.52
N VAL A 24 1.75 -0.83 7.90
CA VAL A 24 2.25 -0.22 6.66
C VAL A 24 2.30 -1.29 5.58
N VAL A 25 1.75 -0.98 4.42
CA VAL A 25 1.74 -1.87 3.26
C VAL A 25 2.60 -1.25 2.18
N LEU A 26 3.70 -1.90 1.85
CA LEU A 26 4.62 -1.47 0.81
C LEU A 26 4.36 -2.29 -0.45
N LEU A 27 4.01 -1.60 -1.53
CA LEU A 27 3.65 -2.26 -2.79
C LEU A 27 4.75 -2.07 -3.83
N PHE A 28 5.22 -3.19 -4.32
CA PHE A 28 6.26 -3.30 -5.35
C PHE A 28 5.68 -3.93 -6.59
N GLY A 29 6.11 -3.48 -7.73
CA GLY A 29 5.66 -4.06 -9.00
C GLY A 29 5.72 -3.05 -10.11
N GLU A 30 5.86 -3.55 -11.34
CA GLU A 30 5.88 -2.69 -12.52
C GLU A 30 4.53 -2.04 -12.77
N LEU A 31 4.51 -1.08 -13.68
CA LEU A 31 3.29 -0.39 -14.06
C LEU A 31 2.25 -1.40 -14.57
N GLY A 32 1.00 -1.23 -14.17
CA GLY A 32 -0.08 -2.10 -14.63
C GLY A 32 -0.18 -3.46 -13.95
N THR A 33 0.54 -3.68 -12.84
CA THR A 33 0.48 -4.97 -12.13
C THR A 33 -0.66 -5.08 -11.12
N GLY A 34 -1.42 -4.02 -10.92
CA GLY A 34 -2.59 -4.05 -10.04
C GLY A 34 -2.36 -3.48 -8.64
N LYS A 35 -1.31 -2.68 -8.46
CA LYS A 35 -1.05 -2.07 -7.15
C LYS A 35 -2.22 -1.24 -6.65
N THR A 36 -2.79 -0.40 -7.51
CA THR A 36 -3.93 0.44 -7.14
C THR A 36 -5.17 -0.41 -6.85
N ALA A 37 -5.38 -1.50 -7.60
CA ALA A 37 -6.48 -2.42 -7.32
C ALA A 37 -6.33 -3.05 -5.94
N PHE A 38 -5.11 -3.40 -5.55
CA PHE A 38 -4.84 -3.93 -4.22
C PHE A 38 -5.16 -2.89 -3.14
N VAL A 39 -4.78 -1.62 -3.37
CA VAL A 39 -5.06 -0.52 -2.43
C VAL A 39 -6.57 -0.29 -2.30
N ARG A 40 -7.33 -0.40 -3.38
CA ARG A 40 -8.80 -0.33 -3.31
C ARG A 40 -9.36 -1.43 -2.41
N GLY A 41 -8.75 -2.61 -2.47
CA GLY A 41 -9.10 -3.71 -1.57
C GLY A 41 -8.79 -3.36 -0.12
N LEU A 42 -7.63 -2.76 0.14
CA LEU A 42 -7.29 -2.28 1.49
C LEU A 42 -8.36 -1.32 1.99
N ALA A 43 -8.81 -0.39 1.14
CA ALA A 43 -9.85 0.57 1.50
C ALA A 43 -11.16 -0.15 1.89
N ARG A 44 -11.56 -1.15 1.11
CA ARG A 44 -12.77 -1.93 1.43
C ARG A 44 -12.66 -2.61 2.78
N GLY A 45 -11.55 -3.25 3.07
CA GLY A 45 -11.33 -3.92 4.36
C GLY A 45 -11.27 -2.96 5.54
N LEU A 46 -10.94 -1.69 5.28
CA LEU A 46 -10.90 -0.63 6.28
C LEU A 46 -12.18 0.17 6.33
N LEU A 47 -13.21 -0.20 5.57
CA LEU A 47 -14.49 0.50 5.47
C LEU A 47 -14.33 1.95 4.98
N ALA A 48 -13.33 2.20 4.16
CA ALA A 48 -13.19 3.44 3.42
C ALA A 48 -13.82 3.28 2.03
N GLU A 49 -14.10 4.40 1.35
CA GLU A 49 -14.74 4.36 0.04
C GLU A 49 -13.74 3.94 -1.02
N PRO A 50 -13.83 2.71 -1.59
CA PRO A 50 -12.84 2.24 -2.55
C PRO A 50 -12.88 3.00 -3.89
N GLU A 51 -14.02 3.56 -4.26
CA GLU A 51 -14.17 4.32 -5.49
C GLU A 51 -13.36 5.62 -5.48
N GLU A 52 -13.06 6.14 -4.30
CA GLU A 52 -12.25 7.34 -4.16
C GLU A 52 -10.76 7.06 -4.30
N VAL A 53 -10.36 5.79 -4.23
CA VAL A 53 -8.96 5.41 -4.34
C VAL A 53 -8.55 5.38 -5.81
N THR A 54 -7.73 6.35 -6.20
CA THR A 54 -7.12 6.41 -7.51
C THR A 54 -5.64 6.64 -7.33
N SER A 55 -4.84 6.35 -8.36
CA SER A 55 -3.43 6.71 -8.30
C SER A 55 -3.31 8.23 -8.16
N PRO A 56 -2.65 8.73 -7.08
CA PRO A 56 -2.47 10.16 -6.91
C PRO A 56 -1.45 10.69 -7.91
N SER A 57 -1.93 11.24 -9.05
CA SER A 57 -1.05 11.66 -10.14
C SER A 57 -0.40 13.03 -9.92
N PHE A 58 -1.05 13.92 -9.18
CA PHE A 58 -0.52 15.25 -8.87
C PHE A 58 -0.24 15.43 -7.39
N VAL A 59 -1.07 14.82 -6.54
CA VAL A 59 -0.89 14.78 -5.09
C VAL A 59 -0.33 13.42 -4.76
N LEU A 60 0.88 13.36 -4.21
CA LEU A 60 1.58 12.12 -3.94
C LEU A 60 1.06 11.38 -2.70
N LEU A 61 0.25 12.01 -1.89
CA LEU A 61 -0.29 11.45 -0.67
C LEU A 61 -1.75 11.88 -0.50
N THR A 62 -2.64 10.92 -0.33
CA THR A 62 -4.05 11.16 -0.05
C THR A 62 -4.47 10.34 1.17
N SER A 63 -5.55 10.76 1.83
CA SER A 63 -6.06 10.07 3.01
C SER A 63 -7.55 9.81 2.86
N HIS A 64 -7.97 8.62 3.22
CA HIS A 64 -9.35 8.15 3.07
C HIS A 64 -9.86 7.66 4.43
N PRO A 65 -10.86 8.32 5.02
CA PRO A 65 -11.39 7.90 6.32
C PRO A 65 -12.18 6.59 6.21
N GLY A 66 -12.04 5.76 7.23
CA GLY A 66 -12.75 4.51 7.39
C GLY A 66 -12.74 4.13 8.85
N ARG A 67 -12.92 2.84 9.19
CA ARG A 67 -12.72 2.42 10.59
C ARG A 67 -11.28 2.66 11.03
N LEU A 68 -10.35 2.61 10.08
CA LEU A 68 -9.00 3.16 10.20
C LEU A 68 -8.79 4.06 8.99
N THR A 69 -8.03 5.13 9.14
CA THR A 69 -7.73 6.01 8.01
C THR A 69 -6.69 5.37 7.11
N LEU A 70 -7.00 5.26 5.83
CA LEU A 70 -6.05 4.78 4.84
C LEU A 70 -5.29 5.97 4.25
N HIS A 71 -4.00 6.03 4.52
CA HIS A 71 -3.10 6.99 3.88
C HIS A 71 -2.48 6.30 2.67
N HIS A 72 -2.64 6.88 1.50
CA HIS A 72 -2.19 6.28 0.24
C HIS A 72 -1.16 7.20 -0.41
N ALA A 73 0.05 6.72 -0.53
CA ALA A 73 1.15 7.43 -1.18
C ALA A 73 1.54 6.70 -2.47
N ASP A 74 1.90 7.45 -3.50
CA ASP A 74 2.40 6.92 -4.76
C ASP A 74 3.72 7.64 -5.09
N LEU A 75 4.81 6.89 -5.11
CA LEU A 75 6.14 7.44 -5.29
C LEU A 75 6.65 7.34 -6.74
N TYR A 76 5.78 7.02 -7.69
CA TYR A 76 6.16 6.82 -9.08
C TYR A 76 6.99 7.96 -9.66
N ARG A 77 6.64 9.20 -9.31
CA ARG A 77 7.29 10.40 -9.84
C ARG A 77 8.50 10.88 -9.04
N LEU A 78 8.82 10.23 -7.94
CA LEU A 78 9.99 10.61 -7.16
C LEU A 78 11.27 10.11 -7.83
N ARG A 79 12.34 10.84 -7.63
CA ARG A 79 13.64 10.55 -8.24
C ARG A 79 14.49 9.59 -7.42
N GLY A 80 14.11 9.29 -6.19
CA GLY A 80 14.85 8.38 -5.33
C GLY A 80 16.02 9.00 -4.58
N ASP A 81 16.17 10.30 -4.60
CA ASP A 81 17.27 11.03 -3.94
C ASP A 81 16.90 11.58 -2.57
N GLY A 82 16.04 10.86 -1.85
CA GLY A 82 15.54 11.33 -0.58
C GLY A 82 14.33 12.24 -0.68
N ASP A 83 13.76 12.38 -1.88
CA ASP A 83 12.57 13.21 -2.09
C ASP A 83 11.37 12.71 -1.28
N ASP A 84 11.30 11.41 -0.98
CA ASP A 84 10.26 10.83 -0.17
C ASP A 84 10.27 11.37 1.26
N LEU A 85 11.41 11.80 1.76
CA LEU A 85 11.53 12.32 3.12
C LEU A 85 10.74 13.61 3.33
N GLU A 86 10.56 14.40 2.27
CA GLU A 86 9.78 15.63 2.34
C GLU A 86 8.27 15.38 2.48
N LEU A 87 7.80 14.17 2.18
CA LEU A 87 6.39 13.83 2.32
C LEU A 87 5.99 13.56 3.77
N GLY A 88 6.95 13.38 4.67
CA GLY A 88 6.66 13.10 6.08
C GLY A 88 6.03 11.74 6.32
N LEU A 89 6.26 10.77 5.44
CA LEU A 89 5.64 9.45 5.56
C LEU A 89 6.03 8.73 6.85
N GLU A 90 7.20 9.02 7.39
CA GLU A 90 7.70 8.40 8.62
C GLU A 90 6.85 8.73 9.85
N GLU A 91 6.06 9.80 9.78
CA GLU A 91 5.13 10.18 10.85
C GLU A 91 3.81 9.42 10.74
N LEU A 92 3.61 8.71 9.65
CA LEU A 92 2.41 7.92 9.38
C LEU A 92 2.71 6.44 9.63
N PRO A 93 1.68 5.60 9.84
CA PRO A 93 0.26 5.98 9.78
C PRO A 93 -0.35 6.44 11.10
N GLY A 94 0.35 6.33 12.21
CA GLY A 94 -0.20 6.53 13.52
C GLY A 94 -1.07 5.35 13.98
N PRO A 95 -1.55 5.36 15.24
CA PRO A 95 -2.22 4.18 15.81
C PRO A 95 -3.61 3.91 15.26
N ARG A 96 -4.21 4.88 14.57
CA ARG A 96 -5.55 4.72 13.97
C ARG A 96 -5.53 4.78 12.45
N GLY A 97 -4.38 4.56 11.86
CA GLY A 97 -4.22 4.63 10.43
C GLY A 97 -3.49 3.44 9.86
N VAL A 98 -3.55 3.31 8.55
CA VAL A 98 -2.80 2.36 7.74
C VAL A 98 -2.16 3.16 6.61
N LEU A 99 -0.88 2.91 6.35
CA LEU A 99 -0.18 3.56 5.26
C LEU A 99 0.05 2.55 4.13
N ALA A 100 -0.39 2.88 2.93
CA ALA A 100 -0.11 2.10 1.72
C ALA A 100 0.78 2.93 0.81
N VAL A 101 1.91 2.37 0.40
CA VAL A 101 2.89 3.06 -0.45
C VAL A 101 3.07 2.28 -1.74
N GLU A 102 2.64 2.87 -2.87
CA GLU A 102 2.93 2.32 -4.20
C GLU A 102 4.30 2.81 -4.66
N TRP A 103 4.98 1.98 -5.46
CA TRP A 103 6.35 2.24 -5.88
C TRP A 103 7.29 2.36 -4.68
N ALA A 104 7.13 1.43 -3.74
CA ALA A 104 7.89 1.43 -2.49
C ALA A 104 9.40 1.27 -2.69
N GLU A 105 9.85 0.76 -3.84
CA GLU A 105 11.26 0.70 -4.20
C GLU A 105 11.93 2.08 -4.25
N ARG A 106 11.13 3.15 -4.29
CA ARG A 106 11.65 4.51 -4.29
C ARG A 106 11.81 5.12 -2.91
N LEU A 107 11.44 4.37 -1.86
CA LEU A 107 11.68 4.83 -0.49
C LEU A 107 13.17 4.84 -0.18
N SER A 108 13.62 5.90 0.50
CA SER A 108 15.01 5.99 0.96
C SER A 108 15.29 5.07 2.12
N ARG A 109 14.27 4.81 2.93
CA ARG A 109 14.37 3.92 4.09
C ARG A 109 12.99 3.41 4.48
N VAL A 110 12.97 2.36 5.30
CA VAL A 110 11.74 1.76 5.82
C VAL A 110 11.80 1.84 7.35
N PRO A 111 11.30 2.95 7.95
CA PRO A 111 11.42 3.16 9.41
C PRO A 111 10.36 2.44 10.23
N TRP A 112 9.38 1.82 9.57
CA TRP A 112 8.25 1.20 10.27
C TRP A 112 8.57 -0.21 10.74
N SER A 113 7.90 -0.64 11.82
CA SER A 113 8.13 -1.96 12.41
C SER A 113 7.08 -2.99 12.01
N ASP A 114 5.86 -2.57 11.69
CA ASP A 114 4.78 -3.48 11.29
C ASP A 114 4.50 -3.29 9.80
N VAL A 115 5.20 -4.06 8.98
CA VAL A 115 5.25 -3.85 7.53
C VAL A 115 4.82 -5.10 6.79
N TYR A 116 3.92 -4.92 5.83
CA TYR A 116 3.54 -5.92 4.85
C TYR A 116 4.18 -5.54 3.51
N GLU A 117 5.04 -6.39 2.99
CA GLU A 117 5.61 -6.19 1.65
C GLU A 117 4.79 -6.99 0.66
N VAL A 118 4.20 -6.28 -0.29
CA VAL A 118 3.33 -6.87 -1.32
C VAL A 118 4.00 -6.70 -2.67
N ARG A 119 4.31 -7.81 -3.32
CA ARG A 119 4.95 -7.82 -4.63
C ARG A 119 3.98 -8.35 -5.65
N LEU A 120 3.74 -7.57 -6.70
CA LEU A 120 2.85 -7.94 -7.79
C LEU A 120 3.64 -8.08 -9.09
N GLU A 121 3.42 -9.19 -9.78
CA GLU A 121 4.07 -9.48 -11.04
C GLU A 121 3.04 -9.91 -12.08
N HIS A 122 3.30 -9.58 -13.34
CA HIS A 122 2.51 -10.12 -14.44
C HIS A 122 2.75 -11.63 -14.53
N ALA A 123 1.67 -12.39 -14.73
CA ALA A 123 1.74 -13.86 -14.85
C ALA A 123 1.10 -14.35 -16.15
N GLY A 124 0.98 -13.46 -17.15
CA GLY A 124 0.38 -13.75 -18.45
C GLY A 124 -1.06 -13.27 -18.52
N GLY A 125 -1.40 -12.55 -19.58
CA GLY A 125 -2.75 -11.99 -19.78
C GLY A 125 -3.16 -11.11 -18.59
N ASP A 126 -4.34 -11.41 -18.03
CA ASP A 126 -4.85 -10.68 -16.86
C ASP A 126 -4.41 -11.30 -15.53
N ARG A 127 -3.60 -12.33 -15.59
CA ARG A 127 -3.15 -13.01 -14.38
C ARG A 127 -2.02 -12.24 -13.71
N ARG A 128 -2.04 -12.26 -12.37
CA ARG A 128 -1.02 -11.61 -11.54
C ARG A 128 -0.53 -12.59 -10.48
N ARG A 129 0.77 -12.57 -10.20
CA ARG A 129 1.33 -13.27 -9.05
C ARG A 129 1.48 -12.25 -7.94
N VAL A 130 0.90 -12.55 -6.77
CA VAL A 130 0.92 -11.67 -5.62
C VAL A 130 1.63 -12.38 -4.48
N GLY A 131 2.73 -11.83 -4.01
CA GLY A 131 3.45 -12.33 -2.85
C GLY A 131 3.32 -11.34 -1.70
N ILE A 132 3.01 -11.84 -0.50
CA ILE A 132 2.86 -11.01 0.69
C ILE A 132 3.77 -11.53 1.79
N GLU A 133 4.64 -10.67 2.32
CA GLU A 133 5.48 -10.97 3.46
C GLU A 133 5.21 -9.98 4.58
N HIS A 134 5.08 -10.47 5.79
CA HIS A 134 4.82 -9.64 6.97
C HIS A 134 6.03 -9.61 7.87
N ARG A 135 6.45 -8.41 8.25
CA ARG A 135 7.49 -8.19 9.27
C ARG A 135 6.88 -7.38 10.39
N ALA A 136 6.92 -7.92 11.60
CA ALA A 136 6.36 -7.28 12.79
C ALA A 136 7.42 -7.23 13.90
N GLU A 137 8.61 -6.76 13.56
CA GLU A 137 9.69 -6.66 14.53
C GLU A 137 9.63 -5.32 15.27
N ALA A 138 9.77 -5.38 16.58
CA ALA A 138 9.90 -4.17 17.37
C ALA A 138 11.22 -3.48 17.02
N PRO A 139 11.23 -2.16 16.80
CA PRO A 139 12.46 -1.43 16.55
C PRO A 139 13.46 -1.64 17.70
N GLY A 140 14.70 -1.93 17.37
CA GLY A 140 15.74 -2.14 18.35
C GLY A 140 15.77 -3.52 18.97
N ALA A 141 14.94 -4.43 18.52
CA ALA A 141 14.96 -5.82 18.98
C ALA A 141 16.15 -6.57 18.39
#